data_6949ad3c8fe1c7c238f3a38af4576a0d
#
_entry.id   6949ad3c8fe1c7c238f3a38af4576a0d
#
_cell.length_a   1.000
_cell.length_b   1.000
_cell.length_c   1.000
_cell.angle_alpha   90.00
_cell.angle_beta   90.00
_cell.angle_gamma   90.00
#
_symmetry.space_group_name_H-M   'P 1'
#
loop_
_entity.id
_entity.type
_entity.pdbx_description
1 polymer ?
#
loop_
_entity_poly.entity_id
_entity_poly.type
_entity_poly.pdbx_seq_one_letter_code
_entity_poly.pdbx_strand_id
1 'polypeptide(L)'
;ADDALKYITKNSQVIIDFFTSAEMNRELQDLKEEKNHNKNFLDSVKKKFGCEMLITKNIRSIKSGKDFLWASDISNNNSSIQNYVIYSYPYTSVENFSRENFMHKRASVMKINIPGNRPDRYMATDTMFVDVYDTEFRQRYMQVAKGLWQMENDMMGGPFVSHQVVDEKNNRVIVAETFLYAPNKKKGDLIRKLEAALFSLKLPADKDIENSVHIPEVVIDDTDINEQNQ
;
A
#
# COMPACT_ATOMS: atom_id res chain seq x y z
N ALA A 1 -36.20 15.35 -3.56
CA ALA A 1 -35.58 14.14 -4.11
C ALA A 1 -34.55 14.48 -5.19
N ASP A 2 -34.88 15.36 -6.14
CA ASP A 2 -33.99 15.71 -7.27
C ASP A 2 -32.75 16.48 -6.83
N ASP A 3 -32.83 17.33 -5.83
CA ASP A 3 -31.71 18.11 -5.31
C ASP A 3 -30.72 17.20 -4.53
N ALA A 4 -31.23 16.25 -3.76
CA ALA A 4 -30.40 15.26 -3.09
C ALA A 4 -29.66 14.38 -4.09
N LEU A 5 -30.32 13.97 -5.17
CA LEU A 5 -29.68 13.18 -6.23
C LEU A 5 -28.56 13.97 -6.93
N LYS A 6 -28.84 15.24 -7.26
CA LYS A 6 -27.83 16.13 -7.86
C LYS A 6 -26.62 16.33 -6.94
N TYR A 7 -26.86 16.54 -5.63
CA TYR A 7 -25.79 16.68 -4.64
C TYR A 7 -24.92 15.43 -4.54
N ILE A 8 -25.54 14.24 -4.40
CA ILE A 8 -24.82 12.97 -4.34
C ILE A 8 -24.01 12.73 -5.62
N THR A 9 -24.59 13.02 -6.79
CA THR A 9 -23.89 12.83 -8.06
C THR A 9 -22.71 13.78 -8.19
N LYS A 10 -22.87 15.05 -7.81
CA LYS A 10 -21.81 16.07 -7.85
C LYS A 10 -20.65 15.72 -6.90
N ASN A 11 -20.96 15.19 -5.71
CA ASN A 11 -19.99 14.91 -4.66
C ASN A 11 -19.67 13.41 -4.52
N SER A 12 -19.98 12.60 -5.53
CA SER A 12 -19.85 11.14 -5.45
C SER A 12 -18.44 10.68 -5.08
N GLN A 13 -17.39 11.33 -5.62
CA GLN A 13 -16.01 10.96 -5.32
C GLN A 13 -15.66 11.26 -3.85
N VAL A 14 -16.01 12.44 -3.35
CA VAL A 14 -15.79 12.86 -1.95
C VAL A 14 -16.47 11.88 -0.97
N ILE A 15 -17.70 11.48 -1.28
CA ILE A 15 -18.47 10.52 -0.48
C ILE A 15 -17.79 9.13 -0.49
N ILE A 16 -17.33 8.68 -1.66
CA ILE A 16 -16.62 7.41 -1.81
C ILE A 16 -15.31 7.46 -1.00
N ASP A 17 -14.55 8.54 -1.10
CA ASP A 17 -13.27 8.70 -0.41
C ASP A 17 -13.46 8.74 1.11
N PHE A 18 -14.51 9.41 1.60
CA PHE A 18 -14.87 9.41 3.02
C PHE A 18 -15.14 8.00 3.54
N PHE A 19 -16.02 7.23 2.89
CA PHE A 19 -16.31 5.86 3.32
C PHE A 19 -15.10 4.94 3.19
N THR A 20 -14.30 5.12 2.13
CA THR A 20 -13.07 4.35 1.91
C THR A 20 -12.06 4.60 3.03
N SER A 21 -11.83 5.87 3.40
CA SER A 21 -10.93 6.23 4.49
C SER A 21 -11.43 5.70 5.85
N ALA A 22 -12.72 5.78 6.12
CA ALA A 22 -13.33 5.24 7.34
C ALA A 22 -13.17 3.70 7.42
N GLU A 23 -13.36 2.99 6.31
CA GLU A 23 -13.14 1.54 6.23
C GLU A 23 -11.68 1.18 6.50
N MET A 24 -10.75 1.86 5.83
CA MET A 24 -9.31 1.65 5.99
C MET A 24 -8.82 1.97 7.41
N ASN A 25 -9.34 3.02 8.03
CA ASN A 25 -9.06 3.35 9.42
C ASN A 25 -9.49 2.23 10.37
N ARG A 26 -10.67 1.65 10.16
CA ARG A 26 -11.15 0.52 10.97
C ARG A 26 -10.25 -0.70 10.81
N GLU A 27 -9.84 -1.07 9.59
CA GLU A 27 -8.91 -2.17 9.33
C GLU A 27 -7.55 -1.92 9.99
N LEU A 28 -7.05 -0.68 9.94
CA LEU A 28 -5.79 -0.29 10.59
C LEU A 28 -5.88 -0.39 12.12
N GLN A 29 -7.01 0.00 12.74
CA GLN A 29 -7.21 -0.13 14.18
C GLN A 29 -7.27 -1.61 14.60
N ASP A 30 -7.95 -2.45 13.81
CA ASP A 30 -7.98 -3.90 14.05
C ASP A 30 -6.57 -4.52 14.00
N LEU A 31 -5.74 -4.12 13.05
CA LEU A 31 -4.34 -4.57 12.95
C LEU A 31 -3.46 -4.14 14.12
N LYS A 32 -3.77 -3.05 14.81
CA LYS A 32 -3.01 -2.61 16.00
C LYS A 32 -3.20 -3.52 17.21
N GLU A 33 -4.30 -4.28 17.27
CA GLU A 33 -4.47 -5.27 18.32
C GLU A 33 -3.45 -6.42 18.16
N GLU A 34 -2.70 -6.71 19.23
CA GLU A 34 -1.60 -7.69 19.22
C GLU A 34 -2.01 -9.08 18.70
N LYS A 35 -3.24 -9.48 18.94
CA LYS A 35 -3.78 -10.78 18.49
C LYS A 35 -4.05 -10.87 16.99
N ASN A 36 -4.07 -9.73 16.27
CA ASN A 36 -4.50 -9.63 14.88
C ASN A 36 -3.35 -9.46 13.89
N HIS A 37 -2.16 -9.03 14.33
CA HIS A 37 -1.03 -8.87 13.44
C HIS A 37 0.02 -10.00 13.53
N ASN A 38 0.85 -10.08 12.51
CA ASN A 38 1.93 -11.06 12.39
C ASN A 38 3.20 -10.56 13.09
N LYS A 39 3.50 -11.09 14.28
CA LYS A 39 4.68 -10.73 15.07
C LYS A 39 5.99 -11.06 14.35
N ASN A 40 6.08 -12.20 13.68
CA ASN A 40 7.31 -12.62 12.98
C ASN A 40 7.66 -11.65 11.85
N PHE A 41 6.66 -11.13 11.14
CA PHE A 41 6.88 -10.12 10.11
C PHE A 41 7.33 -8.79 10.74
N LEU A 42 6.64 -8.33 11.78
CA LEU A 42 6.99 -7.10 12.50
C LEU A 42 8.43 -7.15 13.01
N ASP A 43 8.85 -8.25 13.65
CA ASP A 43 10.22 -8.43 14.16
C ASP A 43 11.24 -8.46 13.00
N SER A 44 10.90 -9.08 11.89
CA SER A 44 11.75 -9.11 10.70
C SER A 44 11.94 -7.72 10.08
N VAL A 45 10.87 -6.90 10.03
CA VAL A 45 10.92 -5.51 9.57
C VAL A 45 11.76 -4.66 10.51
N LYS A 46 11.55 -4.77 11.84
CA LYS A 46 12.37 -4.08 12.86
C LYS A 46 13.85 -4.41 12.72
N LYS A 47 14.16 -5.68 12.61
CA LYS A 47 15.55 -6.16 12.52
C LYS A 47 16.24 -5.69 11.24
N LYS A 48 15.53 -5.72 10.10
CA LYS A 48 16.12 -5.44 8.78
C LYS A 48 16.15 -3.96 8.44
N PHE A 49 15.07 -3.25 8.74
CA PHE A 49 14.89 -1.86 8.33
C PHE A 49 14.88 -0.85 9.49
N GLY A 50 14.82 -1.30 10.75
CA GLY A 50 14.69 -0.42 11.90
C GLY A 50 13.37 0.36 11.95
N CYS A 51 12.40 -0.01 11.14
CA CYS A 51 11.05 0.53 11.13
C CYS A 51 10.02 -0.52 11.57
N GLU A 52 8.75 -0.15 11.66
CA GLU A 52 7.66 -1.06 12.01
C GLU A 52 6.64 -1.08 10.87
N MET A 53 6.04 -2.23 10.63
CA MET A 53 4.90 -2.39 9.72
C MET A 53 4.06 -3.58 10.20
N LEU A 54 2.76 -3.38 10.29
CA LEU A 54 1.81 -4.41 10.71
C LEU A 54 1.17 -5.04 9.47
N ILE A 55 1.03 -6.35 9.50
CA ILE A 55 0.24 -7.10 8.50
C ILE A 55 -0.61 -8.14 9.21
N THR A 56 -1.66 -8.64 8.56
CA THR A 56 -2.53 -9.64 9.16
C THR A 56 -1.78 -10.91 9.59
N LYS A 57 -2.18 -11.48 10.71
CA LYS A 57 -1.60 -12.72 11.28
C LYS A 57 -1.71 -13.93 10.36
N ASN A 58 -2.62 -13.91 9.41
CA ASN A 58 -2.89 -15.06 8.53
C ASN A 58 -1.79 -15.30 7.48
N ILE A 59 -0.85 -14.37 7.33
CA ILE A 59 0.31 -14.51 6.45
C ILE A 59 1.26 -15.58 7.03
N ARG A 60 1.61 -16.57 6.22
CA ARG A 60 2.37 -17.76 6.69
C ARG A 60 3.78 -17.84 6.13
N SER A 61 4.05 -17.26 4.99
CA SER A 61 5.36 -17.31 4.34
C SER A 61 6.04 -15.94 4.42
N ILE A 62 7.28 -15.90 4.90
CA ILE A 62 8.12 -14.70 4.91
C ILE A 62 9.44 -15.06 4.24
N LYS A 63 9.78 -14.36 3.16
CA LYS A 63 11.05 -14.49 2.45
C LYS A 63 11.86 -13.20 2.57
N SER A 64 13.16 -13.34 2.80
CA SER A 64 14.10 -12.22 2.94
C SER A 64 15.10 -12.20 1.80
N GLY A 65 15.24 -11.05 1.13
CA GLY A 65 16.31 -10.74 0.18
C GLY A 65 17.23 -9.65 0.69
N LYS A 66 18.13 -9.16 -0.16
CA LYS A 66 18.94 -7.97 0.16
C LYS A 66 18.03 -6.75 0.15
N ASP A 67 17.96 -6.03 1.28
CA ASP A 67 17.12 -4.85 1.46
C ASP A 67 15.64 -5.07 1.06
N PHE A 68 15.14 -6.32 1.26
CA PHE A 68 13.84 -6.77 0.80
C PHE A 68 13.24 -7.80 1.77
N LEU A 69 11.93 -7.69 2.05
CA LEU A 69 11.11 -8.72 2.70
C LEU A 69 9.82 -8.91 1.90
N TRP A 70 9.40 -10.15 1.75
CA TRP A 70 8.14 -10.54 1.12
C TRP A 70 7.37 -11.48 2.04
N ALA A 71 6.18 -11.09 2.41
CA ALA A 71 5.24 -11.89 3.19
C ALA A 71 4.04 -12.26 2.34
N SER A 72 3.66 -13.54 2.32
CA SER A 72 2.62 -14.05 1.43
C SER A 72 1.73 -15.07 2.14
N ASP A 73 0.43 -15.02 1.85
CA ASP A 73 -0.53 -16.05 2.24
C ASP A 73 -0.63 -17.11 1.11
N ILE A 74 0.41 -17.92 1.02
CA ILE A 74 0.41 -19.07 0.09
C ILE A 74 -0.22 -20.25 0.81
N SER A 75 -1.54 -20.37 0.76
CA SER A 75 -2.23 -21.60 1.19
C SER A 75 -2.74 -22.37 -0.02
N ASN A 76 -2.63 -23.69 0.02
CA ASN A 76 -2.95 -24.60 -1.10
C ASN A 76 -4.44 -24.56 -1.53
N ASN A 77 -5.31 -23.88 -0.78
CA ASN A 77 -6.74 -23.80 -1.04
C ASN A 77 -7.27 -22.39 -1.24
N ASN A 78 -6.41 -21.36 -1.30
CA ASN A 78 -6.89 -19.99 -1.40
C ASN A 78 -7.18 -19.59 -2.84
N SER A 79 -8.41 -19.22 -3.08
CA SER A 79 -8.83 -18.56 -4.31
C SER A 79 -8.31 -17.12 -4.43
N SER A 80 -7.48 -16.68 -3.49
CA SER A 80 -6.77 -15.39 -3.50
C SER A 80 -5.48 -15.50 -2.69
N ILE A 81 -4.41 -14.87 -3.17
CA ILE A 81 -3.11 -14.79 -2.50
C ILE A 81 -2.83 -13.33 -2.18
N GLN A 82 -2.73 -13.04 -0.90
CA GLN A 82 -2.42 -11.72 -0.37
C GLN A 82 -0.91 -11.62 -0.13
N ASN A 83 -0.32 -10.50 -0.51
CA ASN A 83 1.11 -10.30 -0.42
C ASN A 83 1.43 -8.92 0.13
N TYR A 84 2.47 -8.86 0.96
CA TYR A 84 3.08 -7.63 1.45
C TYR A 84 4.57 -7.66 1.19
N VAL A 85 5.09 -6.54 0.76
CA VAL A 85 6.51 -6.34 0.48
C VAL A 85 6.96 -5.08 1.18
N ILE A 86 8.16 -5.11 1.74
CA ILE A 86 8.89 -3.92 2.16
C ILE A 86 10.31 -4.02 1.61
N TYR A 87 10.79 -2.93 1.01
CA TYR A 87 12.16 -2.83 0.53
C TYR A 87 12.70 -1.42 0.66
N SER A 88 14.02 -1.30 0.57
CA SER A 88 14.68 -0.01 0.63
C SER A 88 15.78 0.12 -0.41
N TYR A 89 16.09 1.37 -0.77
CA TYR A 89 17.22 1.73 -1.62
C TYR A 89 17.73 3.13 -1.24
N PRO A 90 18.98 3.48 -1.58
CA PRO A 90 19.52 4.79 -1.25
C PRO A 90 18.68 5.94 -1.82
N TYR A 91 18.41 6.94 -1.00
CA TYR A 91 17.85 8.20 -1.47
C TYR A 91 18.97 9.03 -2.08
N THR A 92 18.81 9.48 -3.30
CA THR A 92 19.82 10.26 -4.03
C THR A 92 19.34 11.66 -4.38
N SER A 93 18.08 11.80 -4.72
CA SER A 93 17.46 13.08 -5.05
C SER A 93 15.94 12.95 -5.11
N VAL A 94 15.24 14.06 -5.29
CA VAL A 94 13.78 14.10 -5.51
C VAL A 94 13.35 13.26 -6.72
N GLU A 95 14.23 13.06 -7.69
CA GLU A 95 13.97 12.21 -8.87
C GLU A 95 13.68 10.75 -8.52
N ASN A 96 14.04 10.29 -7.32
CA ASN A 96 13.63 8.96 -6.84
C ASN A 96 12.10 8.80 -6.81
N PHE A 97 11.36 9.91 -6.77
CA PHE A 97 9.91 9.97 -6.74
C PHE A 97 9.28 10.29 -8.11
N SER A 98 10.08 10.35 -9.20
CA SER A 98 9.47 10.40 -10.53
C SER A 98 8.79 9.07 -10.85
N ARG A 99 7.69 9.13 -11.63
CA ARG A 99 6.94 7.93 -12.06
C ARG A 99 7.85 6.91 -12.75
N GLU A 100 8.76 7.39 -13.61
CA GLU A 100 9.71 6.56 -14.35
C GLU A 100 10.66 5.84 -13.40
N ASN A 101 11.25 6.55 -12.44
CA ASN A 101 12.18 5.96 -11.48
C ASN A 101 11.47 4.97 -10.54
N PHE A 102 10.26 5.26 -10.10
CA PHE A 102 9.44 4.31 -9.36
C PHE A 102 9.27 3.01 -10.16
N MET A 103 8.82 3.09 -11.41
CA MET A 103 8.58 1.91 -12.24
C MET A 103 9.86 1.11 -12.48
N HIS A 104 10.97 1.78 -12.82
CA HIS A 104 12.27 1.14 -13.02
C HIS A 104 12.76 0.43 -11.74
N LYS A 105 12.65 1.11 -10.60
CA LYS A 105 13.08 0.56 -9.31
C LYS A 105 12.22 -0.65 -8.94
N ARG A 106 10.90 -0.50 -9.01
CA ARG A 106 9.97 -1.59 -8.74
C ARG A 106 10.23 -2.81 -9.62
N ALA A 107 10.33 -2.62 -10.94
CA ALA A 107 10.60 -3.68 -11.90
C ALA A 107 11.90 -4.44 -11.57
N SER A 108 12.98 -3.71 -11.28
CA SER A 108 14.27 -4.30 -10.89
C SER A 108 14.18 -5.11 -9.60
N VAL A 109 13.56 -4.55 -8.56
CA VAL A 109 13.43 -5.21 -7.24
C VAL A 109 12.55 -6.45 -7.34
N MET A 110 11.39 -6.35 -7.99
CA MET A 110 10.44 -7.45 -8.08
C MET A 110 10.97 -8.60 -8.95
N LYS A 111 11.64 -8.29 -10.06
CA LYS A 111 12.28 -9.29 -10.92
C LYS A 111 13.27 -10.18 -10.18
N ILE A 112 14.07 -9.58 -9.29
CA ILE A 112 15.11 -10.31 -8.52
C ILE A 112 14.48 -11.12 -7.38
N ASN A 113 13.48 -10.56 -6.70
CA ASN A 113 13.02 -11.08 -5.41
C ASN A 113 11.73 -11.92 -5.52
N ILE A 114 10.95 -11.76 -6.59
CA ILE A 114 9.72 -12.52 -6.83
C ILE A 114 9.82 -13.27 -8.17
N PRO A 115 10.68 -14.29 -8.22
CA PRO A 115 10.78 -15.15 -9.38
C PRO A 115 9.55 -16.07 -9.48
N GLY A 116 9.22 -16.47 -10.68
CA GLY A 116 8.28 -17.56 -10.93
C GLY A 116 8.93 -18.94 -10.75
N ASN A 117 8.21 -19.97 -11.16
CA ASN A 117 8.66 -21.36 -11.07
C ASN A 117 9.63 -21.78 -12.20
N ARG A 118 9.95 -20.88 -13.13
CA ARG A 118 10.93 -21.05 -14.22
C ARG A 118 11.79 -19.80 -14.34
N PRO A 119 13.02 -19.91 -14.86
CA PRO A 119 13.96 -18.79 -14.96
C PRO A 119 13.46 -17.60 -15.79
N ASP A 120 12.59 -17.85 -16.77
CA ASP A 120 11.97 -16.85 -17.64
C ASP A 120 10.72 -16.19 -17.03
N ARG A 121 10.32 -16.61 -15.82
CA ARG A 121 9.16 -16.08 -15.11
C ARG A 121 9.58 -15.23 -13.92
N TYR A 122 9.08 -14.02 -13.85
CA TYR A 122 9.30 -13.06 -12.74
C TYR A 122 8.18 -12.03 -12.70
N MET A 123 8.01 -11.40 -11.55
CA MET A 123 7.04 -10.31 -11.42
C MET A 123 7.49 -9.10 -12.23
N ALA A 124 6.59 -8.59 -13.05
CA ALA A 124 6.72 -7.35 -13.80
C ALA A 124 5.61 -6.35 -13.43
N THR A 125 5.76 -5.11 -13.87
CA THR A 125 4.76 -4.06 -13.73
C THR A 125 4.10 -3.84 -15.09
N ASP A 126 2.79 -3.82 -15.15
CA ASP A 126 2.09 -3.33 -16.33
C ASP A 126 2.18 -1.79 -16.36
N THR A 127 3.09 -1.28 -17.16
CA THR A 127 3.42 0.15 -17.19
C THR A 127 2.32 1.04 -17.74
N MET A 128 1.33 0.48 -18.44
CA MET A 128 0.18 1.22 -18.96
C MET A 128 -0.82 1.58 -17.86
N PHE A 129 -0.90 0.77 -16.81
CA PHE A 129 -1.89 0.92 -15.75
C PHE A 129 -1.24 1.24 -14.40
N VAL A 130 -0.32 2.21 -14.39
CA VAL A 130 0.28 2.73 -13.16
C VAL A 130 -0.12 4.18 -12.98
N ASP A 131 -0.80 4.45 -11.90
CA ASP A 131 -1.11 5.79 -11.43
C ASP A 131 -0.22 6.12 -10.22
N VAL A 132 0.38 7.32 -10.24
CA VAL A 132 1.31 7.78 -9.20
C VAL A 132 0.90 9.17 -8.77
N TYR A 133 0.70 9.36 -7.46
CA TYR A 133 0.35 10.66 -6.89
C TYR A 133 1.04 10.90 -5.56
N ASP A 134 1.21 12.18 -5.26
CA ASP A 134 1.85 12.63 -4.04
C ASP A 134 0.80 12.95 -2.98
N THR A 135 1.13 12.68 -1.73
CA THR A 135 0.28 12.97 -0.59
C THR A 135 1.13 13.24 0.65
N GLU A 136 0.49 13.60 1.74
CA GLU A 136 1.13 13.75 3.05
C GLU A 136 0.55 12.71 4.01
N PHE A 137 1.44 12.05 4.75
CA PHE A 137 1.05 11.16 5.82
C PHE A 137 2.03 11.26 6.98
N ARG A 138 1.53 11.42 8.22
CA ARG A 138 2.36 11.63 9.41
C ARG A 138 3.31 12.83 9.27
N GLN A 139 2.81 13.95 8.75
CA GLN A 139 3.58 15.19 8.54
C GLN A 139 4.83 15.00 7.66
N ARG A 140 4.79 14.04 6.74
CA ARG A 140 5.84 13.83 5.76
C ARG A 140 5.27 13.59 4.38
N TYR A 141 6.08 13.90 3.40
CA TYR A 141 5.81 13.53 2.01
C TYR A 141 5.72 12.01 1.87
N MET A 142 4.71 11.55 1.18
CA MET A 142 4.51 10.17 0.77
C MET A 142 4.05 10.13 -0.68
N GLN A 143 4.67 9.29 -1.48
CA GLN A 143 4.18 8.98 -2.81
C GLN A 143 3.42 7.67 -2.78
N VAL A 144 2.27 7.65 -3.42
CA VAL A 144 1.45 6.47 -3.60
C VAL A 144 1.45 6.07 -5.07
N ALA A 145 1.68 4.80 -5.35
CA ALA A 145 1.52 4.25 -6.68
C ALA A 145 0.49 3.11 -6.66
N LYS A 146 -0.46 3.15 -7.57
CA LYS A 146 -1.48 2.10 -7.78
C LYS A 146 -1.39 1.60 -9.21
N GLY A 147 -1.49 0.28 -9.39
CA GLY A 147 -1.38 -0.27 -10.72
C GLY A 147 -1.64 -1.77 -10.80
N LEU A 148 -1.23 -2.34 -11.93
CA LEU A 148 -1.31 -3.78 -12.17
C LEU A 148 0.08 -4.39 -12.24
N TRP A 149 0.21 -5.54 -11.60
CA TRP A 149 1.36 -6.42 -11.76
C TRP A 149 0.97 -7.63 -12.60
N GLN A 150 1.94 -8.20 -13.26
CA GLN A 150 1.81 -9.45 -13.99
C GLN A 150 3.04 -10.33 -13.78
N MET A 151 2.88 -11.61 -13.94
CA MET A 151 4.02 -12.52 -14.00
C MET A 151 4.43 -12.67 -15.49
N GLU A 152 5.67 -12.32 -15.79
CA GLU A 152 6.22 -12.49 -17.14
C GLU A 152 6.12 -13.95 -17.57
N ASN A 153 5.70 -14.21 -18.80
CA ASN A 153 5.47 -15.55 -19.35
C ASN A 153 4.52 -16.45 -18.54
N ASP A 154 3.56 -15.84 -17.83
CA ASP A 154 2.51 -16.52 -17.07
C ASP A 154 1.20 -15.73 -17.12
N MET A 155 0.09 -16.38 -16.75
CA MET A 155 -1.23 -15.72 -16.71
C MET A 155 -1.59 -15.12 -15.34
N MET A 156 -0.64 -15.08 -14.40
CA MET A 156 -0.86 -14.48 -13.09
C MET A 156 -0.71 -12.97 -13.15
N GLY A 157 -1.63 -12.26 -12.51
CA GLY A 157 -1.59 -10.81 -12.39
C GLY A 157 -2.67 -10.30 -11.46
N GLY A 158 -2.60 -9.00 -11.15
CA GLY A 158 -3.59 -8.35 -10.29
C GLY A 158 -3.20 -6.93 -9.89
N PRO A 159 -3.95 -6.29 -9.00
CA PRO A 159 -3.63 -4.96 -8.52
C PRO A 159 -2.48 -4.97 -7.52
N PHE A 160 -1.76 -3.84 -7.47
CA PHE A 160 -0.83 -3.50 -6.40
C PHE A 160 -1.05 -2.07 -5.92
N VAL A 161 -0.62 -1.81 -4.68
CA VAL A 161 -0.50 -0.47 -4.10
C VAL A 161 0.84 -0.36 -3.40
N SER A 162 1.58 0.71 -3.66
CA SER A 162 2.87 1.01 -3.04
C SER A 162 2.83 2.37 -2.35
N HIS A 163 3.35 2.46 -1.13
CA HIS A 163 3.64 3.69 -0.42
C HIS A 163 5.15 3.87 -0.32
N GLN A 164 5.65 5.02 -0.74
CA GLN A 164 7.06 5.35 -0.83
C GLN A 164 7.36 6.58 0.03
N VAL A 165 8.29 6.46 0.97
CA VAL A 165 8.67 7.52 1.91
C VAL A 165 10.20 7.62 2.07
N VAL A 166 10.71 8.79 2.47
CA VAL A 166 12.12 8.98 2.80
C VAL A 166 12.36 8.66 4.28
N ASP A 167 13.27 7.75 4.56
CA ASP A 167 13.89 7.58 5.86
C ASP A 167 15.15 8.47 5.92
N GLU A 168 14.95 9.73 6.31
CA GLU A 168 16.00 10.75 6.33
C GLU A 168 17.18 10.34 7.22
N LYS A 169 16.88 9.71 8.37
CA LYS A 169 17.90 9.27 9.32
C LYS A 169 18.91 8.33 8.69
N ASN A 170 18.49 7.49 7.76
CA ASN A 170 19.32 6.48 7.12
C ASN A 170 19.58 6.80 5.64
N ASN A 171 19.20 7.99 5.16
CA ASN A 171 19.37 8.47 3.78
C ASN A 171 18.93 7.44 2.73
N ARG A 172 17.70 6.95 2.89
CA ARG A 172 17.15 5.93 1.99
C ARG A 172 15.65 6.14 1.76
N VAL A 173 15.17 5.57 0.68
CA VAL A 173 13.73 5.39 0.44
C VAL A 173 13.30 4.06 1.02
N ILE A 174 12.18 4.06 1.76
CA ILE A 174 11.46 2.85 2.16
C ILE A 174 10.19 2.75 1.31
N VAL A 175 9.96 1.59 0.75
CA VAL A 175 8.74 1.27 0.02
C VAL A 175 8.02 0.14 0.73
N ALA A 176 6.77 0.41 1.13
CA ALA A 176 5.83 -0.60 1.58
C ALA A 176 4.83 -0.86 0.46
N GLU A 177 4.66 -2.09 0.06
CA GLU A 177 3.80 -2.46 -1.05
C GLU A 177 2.92 -3.66 -0.69
N THR A 178 1.70 -3.67 -1.21
CA THR A 178 0.84 -4.84 -1.22
C THR A 178 0.42 -5.17 -2.65
N PHE A 179 0.26 -6.45 -2.93
CA PHE A 179 -0.29 -6.91 -4.20
C PHE A 179 -1.16 -8.15 -4.00
N LEU A 180 -2.13 -8.31 -4.89
CA LEU A 180 -3.17 -9.32 -4.76
C LEU A 180 -3.25 -10.17 -6.03
N TYR A 181 -3.28 -11.50 -5.87
CA TYR A 181 -3.75 -12.43 -6.88
C TYR A 181 -5.11 -12.98 -6.45
N ALA A 182 -6.17 -12.72 -7.20
CA ALA A 182 -7.52 -13.15 -6.89
C ALA A 182 -8.33 -13.36 -8.17
N PRO A 183 -8.07 -14.46 -8.93
CA PRO A 183 -8.79 -14.73 -10.14
C PRO A 183 -10.29 -14.89 -9.85
N ASN A 184 -11.13 -14.40 -10.76
CA ASN A 184 -12.59 -14.50 -10.69
C ASN A 184 -13.26 -13.83 -9.47
N LYS A 185 -12.55 -12.92 -8.76
CA LYS A 185 -13.10 -12.14 -7.64
C LYS A 185 -13.08 -10.64 -7.92
N LYS A 186 -14.00 -9.91 -7.31
CA LYS A 186 -13.92 -8.44 -7.20
C LYS A 186 -12.72 -8.11 -6.31
N LYS A 187 -11.79 -7.31 -6.82
CA LYS A 187 -10.51 -7.05 -6.19
C LYS A 187 -10.47 -5.74 -5.38
N GLY A 188 -11.42 -4.82 -5.64
CA GLY A 188 -11.43 -3.49 -5.03
C GLY A 188 -11.42 -3.52 -3.51
N ASP A 189 -12.36 -4.24 -2.89
CA ASP A 189 -12.45 -4.33 -1.42
C ASP A 189 -11.27 -5.08 -0.82
N LEU A 190 -10.78 -6.11 -1.52
CA LEU A 190 -9.64 -6.89 -1.05
C LEU A 190 -8.35 -6.06 -1.04
N ILE A 191 -8.06 -5.32 -2.11
CA ILE A 191 -6.83 -4.52 -2.18
C ILE A 191 -6.87 -3.33 -1.21
N ARG A 192 -8.04 -2.69 -0.97
CA ARG A 192 -8.18 -1.63 0.03
C ARG A 192 -7.87 -2.11 1.44
N LYS A 193 -8.33 -3.30 1.82
CA LYS A 193 -7.99 -3.91 3.12
C LYS A 193 -6.48 -4.12 3.28
N LEU A 194 -5.82 -4.55 2.21
CA LEU A 194 -4.38 -4.72 2.23
C LEU A 194 -3.65 -3.36 2.27
N GLU A 195 -4.15 -2.36 1.55
CA GLU A 195 -3.61 -1.00 1.56
C GLU A 195 -3.64 -0.38 2.96
N ALA A 196 -4.69 -0.63 3.75
CA ALA A 196 -4.80 -0.16 5.13
C ALA A 196 -3.58 -0.54 5.98
N ALA A 197 -3.01 -1.73 5.76
CA ALA A 197 -1.80 -2.17 6.45
C ALA A 197 -0.56 -1.33 6.13
N LEU A 198 -0.47 -0.75 4.92
CA LEU A 198 0.67 0.09 4.53
C LEU A 198 0.74 1.38 5.36
N PHE A 199 -0.40 1.90 5.80
CA PHE A 199 -0.48 3.06 6.70
C PHE A 199 0.02 2.76 8.13
N SER A 200 0.27 1.49 8.47
CA SER A 200 0.94 1.13 9.72
C SER A 200 2.44 1.36 9.69
N LEU A 201 3.03 1.65 8.53
CA LEU A 201 4.48 1.90 8.41
C LEU A 201 4.89 3.04 9.33
N LYS A 202 5.83 2.74 10.24
CA LYS A 202 6.38 3.66 11.23
C LYS A 202 7.90 3.68 11.10
N LEU A 203 8.45 4.83 10.73
CA LEU A 203 9.89 5.03 10.65
C LEU A 203 10.50 5.34 12.03
N PRO A 204 11.83 5.22 12.20
CA PRO A 204 12.47 5.55 13.48
C PRO A 204 12.22 6.99 13.96
N ALA A 205 12.00 7.93 13.05
CA ALA A 205 11.68 9.32 13.37
C ALA A 205 10.24 9.52 13.87
N ASP A 206 9.34 8.53 13.71
CA ASP A 206 7.92 8.63 14.08
C ASP A 206 7.63 8.27 15.53
N LYS A 207 8.63 8.05 16.35
CA LYS A 207 8.43 7.54 17.73
C LYS A 207 7.55 8.44 18.59
N ASP A 208 7.55 9.74 18.33
CA ASP A 208 6.84 10.74 19.11
C ASP A 208 5.42 11.06 18.60
N ILE A 209 4.99 10.47 17.46
CA ILE A 209 3.69 10.73 16.83
C ILE A 209 2.68 9.59 17.14
N GLU A 210 2.78 8.98 18.30
CA GLU A 210 2.16 7.68 18.60
C GLU A 210 0.62 7.63 18.59
N ASN A 211 -0.06 8.74 18.83
CA ASN A 211 -1.51 8.71 19.11
C ASN A 211 -2.42 9.23 17.98
N SER A 212 -1.88 9.71 16.87
CA SER A 212 -2.65 10.39 15.81
C SER A 212 -2.64 9.71 14.45
N VAL A 213 -2.34 8.40 14.39
CA VAL A 213 -2.36 7.72 13.10
C VAL A 213 -3.79 7.45 12.68
N HIS A 214 -4.30 8.41 11.95
CA HIS A 214 -5.58 8.34 11.29
C HIS A 214 -5.31 8.55 9.80
N ILE A 215 -5.85 7.67 8.96
CA ILE A 215 -5.83 7.90 7.51
C ILE A 215 -6.69 9.13 7.29
N PRO A 216 -6.20 10.18 6.58
CA PRO A 216 -6.93 11.41 6.42
C PRO A 216 -8.35 11.12 5.91
N GLU A 217 -9.34 11.54 6.69
CA GLU A 217 -10.73 11.52 6.24
C GLU A 217 -10.94 12.75 5.36
N VAL A 218 -11.60 12.55 4.25
CA VAL A 218 -12.08 13.66 3.44
C VAL A 218 -13.17 14.35 4.24
N VAL A 219 -12.90 15.57 4.69
CA VAL A 219 -13.92 16.40 5.35
C VAL A 219 -14.90 16.84 4.27
N ILE A 220 -16.15 16.46 4.41
CA ILE A 220 -17.24 17.04 3.61
C ILE A 220 -17.50 18.40 4.25
N ASP A 221 -17.05 19.48 3.61
CA ASP A 221 -17.24 20.82 4.12
C ASP A 221 -18.70 21.25 3.85
N ASP A 222 -19.44 21.53 4.93
CA ASP A 222 -20.82 22.00 4.86
C ASP A 222 -20.96 23.41 4.24
N THR A 223 -19.85 24.11 4.00
CA THR A 223 -19.87 25.45 3.35
C THR A 223 -20.35 25.39 1.91
N ASP A 224 -20.12 24.29 1.19
CA ASP A 224 -20.63 24.09 -0.17
C ASP A 224 -22.18 23.95 -0.24
N ILE A 225 -22.83 23.72 0.90
CA ILE A 225 -24.30 23.57 0.98
C ILE A 225 -25.01 24.94 0.97
N ASN A 226 -24.35 25.99 1.48
CA ASN A 226 -24.98 27.29 1.71
C ASN A 226 -24.85 28.30 0.54
N GLU A 227 -23.96 28.09 -0.42
CA GLU A 227 -23.78 29.01 -1.54
C GLU A 227 -24.85 28.88 -2.66
N GLN A 228 -25.74 27.90 -2.58
CA GLN A 228 -26.78 27.69 -3.62
C GLN A 228 -28.18 28.13 -3.19
N ASN A 229 -28.33 28.77 -2.04
CA ASN A 229 -29.62 29.30 -1.54
C ASN A 229 -29.68 30.84 -1.53
N GLN A 230 -28.85 31.52 -2.33
CA GLN A 230 -28.96 32.98 -2.56
C GLN A 230 -29.30 33.27 -4.01
#